data_99caa5b6bdd295222d57c0debde47d56
#
_entry.id   99caa5b6bdd295222d57c0debde47d56
#
_cell.length_a   1.000
_cell.length_b   1.000
_cell.length_c   1.000
_cell.angle_alpha   90.00
_cell.angle_beta   90.00
_cell.angle_gamma   90.00
#
_symmetry.space_group_name_H-M   'P 1'
#
loop_
_entity.id
_entity.type
_entity.pdbx_description
1 polymer ?
#
loop_
_entity_poly.entity_id
_entity_poly.type
_entity_poly.pdbx_seq_one_letter_code
_entity_poly.pdbx_strand_id
1 'polypeptide(L)'
;MALKWYIVHVYSGFENKVKAALEERIETFPHPEKFGEVLVPTEEIVELVKGKRKTSSRKFYPGYILIRMELDDETWHVVNNTAKVSGFLGGREKPTPIPDEEAELIIKRMEAGKHKPQPKYFFEAGDEIRVIDGPFKNFSGTVDEVNPEKGKIRVLVSIFGRATPVELEFVQVAKL
;
A
#
# COMPACT_ATOMS: atom_id res chain seq x y z
N MET A 1 21.74 15.68 -18.10
CA MET A 1 20.41 15.41 -18.66
C MET A 1 19.48 14.91 -17.56
N ALA A 2 18.24 15.38 -17.55
CA ALA A 2 17.32 15.08 -16.46
C ALA A 2 16.64 13.74 -16.67
N LEU A 3 16.63 12.91 -15.64
CA LEU A 3 15.82 11.70 -15.59
C LEU A 3 14.35 12.08 -15.46
N LYS A 4 13.49 11.44 -16.23
CA LYS A 4 12.05 11.66 -16.21
C LYS A 4 11.31 10.41 -15.82
N TRP A 5 10.13 10.56 -15.25
CA TRP A 5 9.27 9.44 -14.89
C TRP A 5 8.45 8.98 -16.09
N TYR A 6 8.45 7.68 -16.33
CA TYR A 6 7.65 7.02 -17.34
C TYR A 6 6.81 5.93 -16.73
N ILE A 7 5.65 5.67 -17.32
CA ILE A 7 4.79 4.56 -16.93
C ILE A 7 5.00 3.44 -17.92
N VAL A 8 5.29 2.25 -17.42
CA VAL A 8 5.48 1.04 -18.23
C VAL A 8 4.31 0.10 -17.98
N HIS A 9 3.67 -0.32 -19.07
CA HIS A 9 2.60 -1.31 -18.99
C HIS A 9 3.20 -2.72 -19.02
N VAL A 10 2.83 -3.53 -18.03
CA VAL A 10 3.27 -4.91 -17.86
C VAL A 10 2.06 -5.82 -17.70
N TYR A 11 2.28 -7.12 -17.80
CA TYR A 11 1.20 -8.09 -17.56
C TYR A 11 0.82 -8.08 -16.08
N SER A 12 -0.48 -7.99 -15.83
CA SER A 12 -1.02 -7.95 -14.47
C SER A 12 -0.59 -9.19 -13.67
N GLY A 13 -0.10 -8.97 -12.45
CA GLY A 13 0.46 -10.01 -11.60
C GLY A 13 1.96 -10.22 -11.75
N PHE A 14 2.59 -9.63 -12.76
CA PHE A 14 4.03 -9.77 -13.02
C PHE A 14 4.85 -8.52 -12.68
N GLU A 15 4.25 -7.52 -12.07
CA GLU A 15 4.88 -6.22 -11.78
C GLU A 15 6.16 -6.38 -10.98
N ASN A 16 6.15 -7.17 -9.91
CA ASN A 16 7.34 -7.40 -9.08
C ASN A 16 8.43 -8.17 -9.82
N LYS A 17 8.05 -9.12 -10.65
CA LYS A 17 8.99 -9.87 -11.48
C LYS A 17 9.65 -8.99 -12.53
N VAL A 18 8.87 -8.11 -13.16
CA VAL A 18 9.38 -7.13 -14.14
C VAL A 18 10.31 -6.14 -13.46
N LYS A 19 9.95 -5.64 -12.28
CA LYS A 19 10.80 -4.75 -11.49
C LYS A 19 12.16 -5.38 -11.23
N ALA A 20 12.18 -6.61 -10.73
CA ALA A 20 13.42 -7.35 -10.46
C ALA A 20 14.25 -7.56 -11.73
N ALA A 21 13.61 -7.92 -12.84
CA ALA A 21 14.28 -8.10 -14.13
C ALA A 21 14.85 -6.79 -14.67
N LEU A 22 14.14 -5.68 -14.50
CA LEU A 22 14.63 -4.36 -14.91
C LEU A 22 15.83 -3.93 -14.06
N GLU A 23 15.78 -4.11 -12.76
CA GLU A 23 16.88 -3.78 -11.85
C GLU A 23 18.13 -4.58 -12.21
N GLU A 24 18.00 -5.87 -12.51
CA GLU A 24 19.10 -6.72 -12.96
C GLU A 24 19.70 -6.24 -14.29
N ARG A 25 18.86 -5.88 -15.25
CA ARG A 25 19.31 -5.33 -16.54
C ARG A 25 20.00 -4.00 -16.39
N ILE A 26 19.54 -3.14 -15.50
CA ILE A 26 20.16 -1.85 -15.19
C ILE A 26 21.58 -2.04 -14.65
N GLU A 27 21.77 -3.01 -13.76
CA GLU A 27 23.10 -3.31 -13.19
C GLU A 27 24.10 -3.76 -14.25
N THR A 28 23.64 -4.49 -15.26
CA THR A 28 24.49 -4.97 -16.36
C THR A 28 24.57 -4.04 -17.56
N PHE A 29 23.78 -2.95 -17.52
CA PHE A 29 23.76 -1.98 -18.62
C PHE A 29 25.01 -1.10 -18.59
N PRO A 30 25.61 -0.78 -19.79
CA PRO A 30 26.84 0.03 -19.85
C PRO A 30 26.70 1.43 -19.25
N HIS A 31 25.49 1.98 -19.24
CA HIS A 31 25.19 3.32 -18.74
C HIS A 31 24.10 3.31 -17.67
N PRO A 32 24.37 2.72 -16.48
CA PRO A 32 23.35 2.60 -15.44
C PRO A 32 22.87 3.97 -14.90
N GLU A 33 23.65 5.04 -15.09
CA GLU A 33 23.30 6.41 -14.74
C GLU A 33 22.09 6.95 -15.51
N LYS A 34 21.72 6.33 -16.63
CA LYS A 34 20.52 6.69 -17.38
C LYS A 34 19.22 6.17 -16.76
N PHE A 35 19.35 5.28 -15.78
CA PHE A 35 18.22 4.75 -15.03
C PHE A 35 18.26 5.23 -13.58
N GLY A 36 17.11 5.56 -13.07
CA GLY A 36 16.92 5.88 -11.65
C GLY A 36 16.14 4.77 -10.95
N GLU A 37 15.11 5.17 -10.23
CA GLU A 37 14.29 4.24 -9.46
C GLU A 37 13.24 3.52 -10.31
N VAL A 38 12.96 2.28 -9.95
CA VAL A 38 11.85 1.48 -10.50
C VAL A 38 10.89 1.20 -9.36
N LEU A 39 9.64 1.63 -9.51
CA LEU A 39 8.63 1.52 -8.46
C LEU A 39 7.38 0.80 -8.97
N VAL A 40 6.85 -0.08 -8.13
CA VAL A 40 5.54 -0.70 -8.34
C VAL A 40 4.53 0.01 -7.43
N PRO A 41 3.52 0.72 -7.99
CA PRO A 41 2.54 1.44 -7.16
C PRO A 41 1.68 0.47 -6.36
N THR A 42 1.96 0.33 -5.07
CA THR A 42 1.26 -0.56 -4.15
C THR A 42 0.94 0.15 -2.84
N GLU A 43 -0.14 -0.22 -2.21
CA GLU A 43 -0.44 0.16 -0.83
C GLU A 43 -0.72 -1.07 0.01
N GLU A 44 -0.36 -1.00 1.28
CA GLU A 44 -0.68 -2.06 2.23
C GLU A 44 -2.07 -1.82 2.81
N ILE A 45 -2.89 -2.85 2.80
CA ILE A 45 -4.24 -2.83 3.34
C ILE A 45 -4.34 -3.86 4.47
N VAL A 46 -4.93 -3.44 5.58
CA VAL A 46 -5.29 -4.37 6.66
C VAL A 46 -6.76 -4.74 6.48
N GLU A 47 -7.01 -6.02 6.26
CA GLU A 47 -8.36 -6.55 6.15
C GLU A 47 -8.66 -7.49 7.32
N LEU A 48 -9.91 -7.49 7.75
CA LEU A 48 -10.40 -8.43 8.73
C LEU A 48 -11.01 -9.63 7.99
N VAL A 49 -10.31 -10.77 8.01
CA VAL A 49 -10.80 -12.01 7.42
C VAL A 49 -11.05 -13.02 8.52
N LYS A 50 -12.28 -13.45 8.69
CA LYS A 50 -12.71 -14.44 9.70
C LYS A 50 -12.27 -14.08 11.14
N GLY A 51 -12.33 -12.80 11.50
CA GLY A 51 -11.92 -12.32 12.81
C GLY A 51 -10.41 -12.19 13.01
N LYS A 52 -9.61 -12.46 11.99
CA LYS A 52 -8.14 -12.32 12.03
C LYS A 52 -7.67 -11.17 11.14
N ARG A 53 -6.68 -10.43 11.63
CA ARG A 53 -6.02 -9.42 10.82
C ARG A 53 -5.20 -10.06 9.72
N LYS A 54 -5.46 -9.64 8.50
CA LYS A 54 -4.64 -10.01 7.36
C LYS A 54 -4.13 -8.74 6.69
N THR A 55 -2.81 -8.61 6.61
CA THR A 55 -2.19 -7.54 5.85
C THR A 55 -2.04 -8.01 4.41
N SER A 56 -2.65 -7.30 3.49
CA SER A 56 -2.51 -7.55 2.07
C SER A 56 -1.96 -6.33 1.36
N SER A 57 -1.28 -6.56 0.25
CA SER A 57 -0.74 -5.53 -0.60
C SER A 57 -1.69 -5.32 -1.77
N ARG A 58 -2.20 -4.12 -1.94
CA ARG A 58 -3.07 -3.74 -3.06
C ARG A 58 -2.32 -2.83 -4.01
N LYS A 59 -2.42 -3.10 -5.30
CA LYS A 59 -1.83 -2.27 -6.35
C LYS A 59 -2.81 -1.19 -6.75
N PHE A 60 -2.37 0.08 -6.79
CA PHE A 60 -3.19 1.20 -7.26
C PHE A 60 -3.48 1.09 -8.74
N TYR A 61 -2.44 0.73 -9.49
CA TYR A 61 -2.47 0.61 -10.93
C TYR A 61 -1.95 -0.78 -11.32
N PRO A 62 -2.81 -1.82 -11.26
CA PRO A 62 -2.37 -3.16 -11.64
C PRO A 62 -1.94 -3.17 -13.10
N GLY A 63 -0.80 -3.78 -13.37
CA GLY A 63 -0.22 -3.82 -14.71
C GLY A 63 0.62 -2.60 -15.10
N TYR A 64 0.97 -1.73 -14.14
CA TYR A 64 1.80 -0.55 -14.40
C TYR A 64 2.99 -0.49 -13.44
N ILE A 65 4.11 0.00 -13.97
CA ILE A 65 5.34 0.27 -13.21
C ILE A 65 5.77 1.70 -13.51
N LEU A 66 6.25 2.40 -12.48
CA LEU A 66 6.90 3.70 -12.64
C LEU A 66 8.41 3.49 -12.75
N ILE A 67 9.02 4.06 -13.76
CA ILE A 67 10.46 4.04 -13.95
C ILE A 67 10.99 5.46 -14.19
N ARG A 68 12.04 5.80 -13.46
CA ARG A 68 12.75 7.05 -13.68
C ARG A 68 13.95 6.77 -14.57
N MET A 69 13.99 7.39 -15.72
CA MET A 69 15.04 7.13 -16.70
C MET A 69 15.22 8.28 -17.69
N GLU A 70 16.36 8.26 -18.37
CA GLU A 70 16.57 9.06 -19.56
C GLU A 70 16.18 8.21 -20.77
N LEU A 71 15.22 8.68 -21.55
CA LEU A 71 14.72 7.93 -22.71
C LEU A 71 15.59 8.15 -23.92
N ASP A 72 16.19 7.09 -24.42
CA ASP A 72 16.86 7.01 -25.72
C ASP A 72 16.61 5.63 -26.34
N ASP A 73 17.16 5.40 -27.53
CA ASP A 73 16.95 4.13 -28.23
C ASP A 73 17.47 2.93 -27.43
N GLU A 74 18.58 3.07 -26.75
CA GLU A 74 19.19 2.00 -25.96
C GLU A 74 18.33 1.67 -24.72
N THR A 75 17.95 2.68 -23.95
CA THR A 75 17.14 2.49 -22.75
C THR A 75 15.74 1.99 -23.09
N TRP A 76 15.16 2.49 -24.17
CA TRP A 76 13.88 2.04 -24.69
C TRP A 76 13.90 0.54 -25.01
N HIS A 77 14.95 0.07 -25.69
CA HIS A 77 15.11 -1.35 -26.00
C HIS A 77 15.28 -2.21 -24.75
N VAL A 78 16.03 -1.75 -23.76
CA VAL A 78 16.23 -2.47 -22.49
C VAL A 78 14.90 -2.72 -21.80
N VAL A 79 14.06 -1.71 -21.72
CA VAL A 79 12.75 -1.82 -21.06
C VAL A 79 11.78 -2.68 -21.88
N ASN A 80 11.65 -2.43 -23.17
CA ASN A 80 10.71 -3.18 -24.01
C ASN A 80 11.10 -4.65 -24.22
N ASN A 81 12.36 -4.98 -24.17
CA ASN A 81 12.84 -6.35 -24.31
C ASN A 81 12.80 -7.15 -23.00
N THR A 82 12.43 -6.51 -21.91
CA THR A 82 12.23 -7.20 -20.64
C THR A 82 10.99 -8.10 -20.71
N ALA A 83 11.10 -9.33 -20.23
CA ALA A 83 10.00 -10.28 -20.24
C ALA A 83 8.78 -9.74 -19.49
N LYS A 84 7.59 -9.98 -20.02
CA LYS A 84 6.29 -9.55 -19.46
C LYS A 84 6.03 -8.03 -19.50
N VAL A 85 6.88 -7.27 -20.18
CA VAL A 85 6.63 -5.85 -20.47
C VAL A 85 5.83 -5.74 -21.77
N SER A 86 4.71 -5.03 -21.70
CA SER A 86 3.88 -4.73 -22.85
C SER A 86 4.40 -3.52 -23.63
N GLY A 87 4.89 -2.52 -22.93
CA GLY A 87 5.48 -1.32 -23.51
C GLY A 87 5.25 -0.08 -22.64
N PHE A 88 5.77 1.05 -23.09
CA PHE A 88 5.54 2.32 -22.44
C PHE A 88 4.13 2.85 -22.66
N LEU A 89 3.58 3.49 -21.65
CA LEU A 89 2.32 4.23 -21.77
C LEU A 89 2.57 5.56 -22.51
N GLY A 90 1.62 5.95 -23.35
CA GLY A 90 1.70 7.21 -24.10
C GLY A 90 2.25 7.12 -25.52
N GLY A 91 2.68 5.95 -25.96
CA GLY A 91 3.13 5.70 -27.32
C GLY A 91 4.26 4.69 -27.41
N ARG A 92 4.28 3.93 -28.48
CA ARG A 92 5.33 2.91 -28.70
C ARG A 92 6.67 3.53 -29.09
N GLU A 93 6.65 4.52 -29.96
CA GLU A 93 7.87 5.13 -30.47
C GLU A 93 8.38 6.29 -29.63
N LYS A 94 7.46 7.08 -29.08
CA LYS A 94 7.78 8.24 -28.23
C LYS A 94 6.90 8.24 -26.98
N PRO A 95 7.30 7.51 -25.93
CA PRO A 95 6.56 7.54 -24.68
C PRO A 95 6.51 8.96 -24.09
N THR A 96 5.37 9.30 -23.52
CA THR A 96 5.21 10.60 -22.86
C THR A 96 5.57 10.47 -21.38
N PRO A 97 6.53 11.27 -20.88
CA PRO A 97 6.85 11.26 -19.47
C PRO A 97 5.69 11.85 -18.65
N ILE A 98 5.51 11.36 -17.43
CA ILE A 98 4.57 11.98 -16.51
C ILE A 98 5.24 13.15 -15.79
N PRO A 99 4.47 14.20 -15.43
CA PRO A 99 5.01 15.30 -14.64
C PRO A 99 5.57 14.81 -13.31
N ASP A 100 6.65 15.45 -12.85
CA ASP A 100 7.27 15.10 -11.56
C ASP A 100 6.27 15.20 -10.41
N GLU A 101 5.36 16.14 -10.46
CA GLU A 101 4.29 16.33 -9.46
C GLU A 101 3.38 15.11 -9.33
N GLU A 102 2.97 14.52 -10.45
CA GLU A 102 2.15 13.31 -10.46
C GLU A 102 2.92 12.11 -9.91
N ALA A 103 4.18 11.97 -10.31
CA ALA A 103 5.04 10.91 -9.80
C ALA A 103 5.24 11.02 -8.29
N GLU A 104 5.47 12.23 -7.79
CA GLU A 104 5.60 12.49 -6.35
C GLU A 104 4.34 12.14 -5.56
N LEU A 105 3.16 12.44 -6.10
CA LEU A 105 1.88 12.07 -5.48
C LEU A 105 1.74 10.55 -5.33
N ILE A 106 2.11 9.82 -6.36
CA ILE A 106 2.08 8.35 -6.34
C ILE A 106 3.09 7.81 -5.31
N ILE A 107 4.29 8.36 -5.28
CA ILE A 107 5.34 7.97 -4.33
C ILE A 107 4.91 8.24 -2.89
N LYS A 108 4.36 9.42 -2.61
CA LYS A 108 3.85 9.78 -1.28
C LYS A 108 2.73 8.82 -0.83
N ARG A 109 1.87 8.44 -1.73
CA ARG A 109 0.80 7.47 -1.45
C ARG A 109 1.36 6.08 -1.11
N MET A 110 2.41 5.65 -1.83
CA MET A 110 3.11 4.40 -1.54
C MET A 110 3.80 4.43 -0.17
N GLU A 111 4.46 5.53 0.16
CA GLU A 111 5.11 5.72 1.45
C GLU A 111 4.11 5.75 2.61
N ALA A 112 2.99 6.42 2.43
CA ALA A 112 1.90 6.45 3.41
C ALA A 112 1.35 5.03 3.68
N GLY A 113 1.29 4.18 2.65
CA GLY A 113 0.89 2.78 2.79
C GLY A 113 1.92 1.90 3.49
N LYS A 114 3.19 2.27 3.46
CA LYS A 114 4.27 1.54 4.17
C LYS A 114 4.31 1.85 5.67
N HIS A 115 3.84 2.99 6.08
CA HIS A 115 3.60 3.26 7.48
C HIS A 115 2.44 2.36 7.90
N LYS A 116 2.64 1.62 9.00
CA LYS A 116 1.60 0.72 9.54
C LYS A 116 0.23 1.36 9.32
N PRO A 117 -0.70 0.70 8.61
CA PRO A 117 -2.02 1.27 8.45
C PRO A 117 -2.56 1.56 9.82
N GLN A 118 -2.60 2.83 10.17
CA GLN A 118 -3.23 3.20 11.43
C GLN A 118 -4.69 2.78 11.29
N PRO A 119 -5.21 2.04 12.24
CA PRO A 119 -6.63 1.77 12.23
C PRO A 119 -7.34 3.11 12.12
N LYS A 120 -8.33 3.21 11.25
CA LYS A 120 -9.13 4.43 11.06
C LYS A 120 -9.81 4.91 12.35
N TYR A 121 -9.59 4.21 13.43
CA TYR A 121 -10.26 4.41 14.69
C TYR A 121 -9.23 4.76 15.75
N PHE A 122 -9.23 6.01 16.16
CA PHE A 122 -8.53 6.43 17.36
C PHE A 122 -9.50 6.33 18.54
N PHE A 123 -9.18 5.46 19.48
CA PHE A 123 -9.93 5.32 20.71
C PHE A 123 -9.12 5.94 21.84
N GLU A 124 -9.80 6.69 22.70
CA GLU A 124 -9.24 7.26 23.91
C GLU A 124 -9.97 6.68 25.12
N ALA A 125 -9.29 6.63 26.26
CA ALA A 125 -9.91 6.22 27.50
C ALA A 125 -11.11 7.14 27.82
N GLY A 126 -12.25 6.55 28.10
CA GLY A 126 -13.50 7.27 28.34
C GLY A 126 -14.45 7.39 27.15
N ASP A 127 -14.00 7.00 25.96
CA ASP A 127 -14.86 6.99 24.77
C ASP A 127 -15.95 5.92 24.87
N GLU A 128 -17.13 6.25 24.42
CA GLU A 128 -18.22 5.28 24.29
C GLU A 128 -18.11 4.55 22.97
N ILE A 129 -18.17 3.23 23.03
CA ILE A 129 -18.06 2.37 21.85
C ILE A 129 -19.17 1.31 21.83
N ARG A 130 -19.37 0.73 20.67
CA ARG A 130 -20.26 -0.40 20.47
C ARG A 130 -19.46 -1.57 19.88
N VAL A 131 -19.67 -2.75 20.44
CA VAL A 131 -19.05 -3.96 19.90
C VAL A 131 -19.80 -4.40 18.66
N ILE A 132 -19.09 -4.52 17.54
CA ILE A 132 -19.68 -4.87 16.22
C ILE A 132 -19.36 -6.28 15.77
N ASP A 133 -18.44 -6.97 16.43
CA ASP A 133 -18.06 -8.34 16.12
C ASP A 133 -17.61 -9.09 17.36
N GLY A 134 -17.75 -10.41 17.34
CA GLY A 134 -17.37 -11.30 18.42
C GLY A 134 -18.51 -11.69 19.36
N PRO A 135 -18.18 -12.37 20.49
CA PRO A 135 -19.19 -12.87 21.43
C PRO A 135 -20.02 -11.76 22.11
N PHE A 136 -19.50 -10.53 22.13
CA PHE A 136 -20.15 -9.36 22.75
C PHE A 136 -20.78 -8.41 21.74
N LYS A 137 -21.03 -8.89 20.54
CA LYS A 137 -21.66 -8.09 19.47
C LYS A 137 -22.96 -7.43 19.97
N ASN A 138 -23.13 -6.16 19.62
CA ASN A 138 -24.25 -5.30 20.02
C ASN A 138 -24.23 -4.79 21.47
N PHE A 139 -23.24 -5.15 22.27
CA PHE A 139 -23.04 -4.53 23.56
C PHE A 139 -22.33 -3.17 23.39
N SER A 140 -22.71 -2.22 24.21
CA SER A 140 -21.99 -0.94 24.31
C SER A 140 -21.16 -0.92 25.59
N GLY A 141 -20.09 -0.15 25.52
CA GLY A 141 -19.19 -0.02 26.66
C GLY A 141 -18.36 1.25 26.58
N THR A 142 -17.52 1.44 27.58
CA THR A 142 -16.61 2.57 27.65
C THR A 142 -15.17 2.07 27.58
N VAL A 143 -14.34 2.78 26.84
CA VAL A 143 -12.92 2.46 26.71
C VAL A 143 -12.21 2.70 28.03
N ASP A 144 -11.56 1.68 28.58
CA ASP A 144 -10.75 1.75 29.80
C ASP A 144 -9.28 1.99 29.48
N GLU A 145 -8.72 1.20 28.56
CA GLU A 145 -7.33 1.28 28.17
C GLU A 145 -7.17 0.96 26.67
N VAL A 146 -6.26 1.66 26.01
CA VAL A 146 -5.95 1.45 24.59
C VAL A 146 -4.50 0.99 24.45
N ASN A 147 -4.28 -0.11 23.74
CA ASN A 147 -2.95 -0.60 23.41
C ASN A 147 -2.73 -0.59 21.89
N PRO A 148 -2.26 0.55 21.35
CA PRO A 148 -2.08 0.69 19.90
C PRO A 148 -0.99 -0.20 19.32
N GLU A 149 0.00 -0.60 20.11
CA GLU A 149 1.08 -1.48 19.64
C GLU A 149 0.57 -2.87 19.30
N LYS A 150 -0.34 -3.40 20.12
CA LYS A 150 -0.95 -4.70 19.90
C LYS A 150 -2.23 -4.66 19.08
N GLY A 151 -2.73 -3.45 18.79
CA GLY A 151 -4.00 -3.26 18.10
C GLY A 151 -5.20 -3.72 18.93
N LYS A 152 -5.08 -3.69 20.24
CA LYS A 152 -6.11 -4.13 21.18
C LYS A 152 -6.59 -3.00 22.08
N ILE A 153 -7.81 -3.13 22.52
CA ILE A 153 -8.48 -2.16 23.36
C ILE A 153 -9.16 -2.90 24.51
N ARG A 154 -9.03 -2.37 25.72
CA ARG A 154 -9.78 -2.85 26.87
C ARG A 154 -11.01 -1.98 27.04
N VAL A 155 -12.16 -2.58 27.06
CA VAL A 155 -13.45 -1.90 27.14
C VAL A 155 -14.21 -2.41 28.36
N LEU A 156 -14.82 -1.50 29.11
CA LEU A 156 -15.75 -1.84 30.18
C LEU A 156 -17.14 -2.00 29.55
N VAL A 157 -17.56 -3.23 29.37
CA VAL A 157 -18.86 -3.57 28.79
C VAL A 157 -19.84 -3.84 29.92
N SER A 158 -21.01 -3.23 29.85
CA SER A 158 -22.08 -3.48 30.84
C SER A 158 -22.75 -4.82 30.52
N ILE A 159 -22.45 -5.84 31.31
CA ILE A 159 -23.05 -7.17 31.23
C ILE A 159 -23.83 -7.41 32.49
N PHE A 160 -25.14 -7.64 32.36
CA PHE A 160 -26.06 -7.85 33.49
C PHE A 160 -25.94 -6.74 34.59
N GLY A 161 -25.81 -5.48 34.15
CA GLY A 161 -25.70 -4.35 35.08
C GLY A 161 -24.33 -4.18 35.76
N ARG A 162 -23.33 -4.97 35.34
CA ARG A 162 -21.97 -4.90 35.89
C ARG A 162 -20.99 -4.53 34.79
N ALA A 163 -20.11 -3.56 35.08
CA ALA A 163 -19.03 -3.21 34.19
C ALA A 163 -17.97 -4.32 34.20
N THR A 164 -17.79 -4.99 33.09
CA THR A 164 -16.84 -6.10 32.91
C THR A 164 -15.75 -5.70 31.92
N PRO A 165 -14.45 -5.76 32.30
CA PRO A 165 -13.38 -5.47 31.36
C PRO A 165 -13.25 -6.58 30.34
N VAL A 166 -13.29 -6.21 29.06
CA VAL A 166 -13.15 -7.11 27.93
C VAL A 166 -12.07 -6.57 27.00
N GLU A 167 -11.14 -7.44 26.61
CA GLU A 167 -10.13 -7.09 25.65
C GLU A 167 -10.61 -7.45 24.24
N LEU A 168 -10.63 -6.46 23.36
CA LEU A 168 -11.11 -6.56 22.00
C LEU A 168 -10.11 -5.95 21.03
N GLU A 169 -10.18 -6.34 19.77
CA GLU A 169 -9.40 -5.68 18.73
C GLU A 169 -10.10 -4.41 18.25
N PHE A 170 -9.33 -3.43 17.76
CA PHE A 170 -9.89 -2.16 17.26
C PHE A 170 -10.97 -2.36 16.19
N VAL A 171 -10.84 -3.40 15.40
CA VAL A 171 -11.77 -3.73 14.31
C VAL A 171 -13.09 -4.33 14.79
N GLN A 172 -13.13 -4.79 16.04
CA GLN A 172 -14.33 -5.37 16.67
C GLN A 172 -15.23 -4.35 17.33
N VAL A 173 -14.79 -3.12 17.45
CA VAL A 173 -15.54 -2.03 18.09
C VAL A 173 -15.70 -0.84 17.17
N ALA A 174 -16.80 -0.12 17.34
CA ALA A 174 -17.08 1.11 16.62
C ALA A 174 -17.36 2.23 17.62
N LYS A 175 -16.85 3.41 17.34
CA LYS A 175 -17.10 4.60 18.14
C LYS A 175 -18.55 5.07 17.96
N LEU A 176 -19.24 5.36 19.05
CA LEU A 176 -20.60 5.90 19.03
C LEU A 176 -20.62 7.39 18.68
#